data_813a15d9a233d05c6c45526d1240f01c
#
_entry.id   813a15d9a233d05c6c45526d1240f01c
#
_cell.length_a   1.000
_cell.length_b   1.000
_cell.length_c   1.000
_cell.angle_alpha   90.00
_cell.angle_beta   90.00
_cell.angle_gamma   90.00
#
_symmetry.space_group_name_H-M   'P 1'
#
loop_
_entity.id
_entity.type
_entity.pdbx_description
1 polymer ?
#
loop_
_entity_poly.entity_id
_entity_poly.type
_entity_poly.pdbx_seq_one_letter_code
_entity_poly.pdbx_strand_id
1 'polypeptide(L)'
;MPSSAAPILITGGAQRIGLHCALRLLESGQPVIVSYRSEREGLAELRERGATTLAADFASEAGILDFIARLKNHTDSLRAIVDHASEVRVQRWFAVA
;
A
#
# COMPACT_ATOMS: atom_id res chain seq x y z
N MET A 1 0.07 -8.58 -20.73
CA MET A 1 0.23 -8.92 -20.16
C MET A 1 -0.02 -8.74 -19.14
N PRO A 2 -0.52 -8.96 -18.93
CA PRO A 2 -0.92 -8.65 -17.87
C PRO A 2 -0.02 -8.52 -17.06
N SER A 3 -0.01 -7.77 -16.64
CA SER A 3 0.90 -7.58 -15.87
C SER A 3 0.81 -8.23 -14.73
N SER A 4 1.62 -8.95 -14.47
CA SER A 4 1.71 -9.52 -13.19
C SER A 4 2.70 -8.78 -12.37
N ALA A 5 2.84 -7.53 -12.58
CA ALA A 5 3.74 -6.73 -11.77
C ALA A 5 3.28 -6.75 -10.32
N ALA A 6 4.19 -7.06 -9.42
CA ALA A 6 3.88 -7.04 -8.01
C ALA A 6 3.61 -5.61 -7.55
N PRO A 7 2.65 -5.41 -6.66
CA PRO A 7 2.34 -4.06 -6.21
C PRO A 7 3.36 -3.53 -5.22
N ILE A 8 3.35 -2.23 -5.05
CA ILE A 8 4.11 -1.55 -4.00
C ILE A 8 3.13 -1.20 -2.90
N LEU A 9 3.47 -1.53 -1.67
CA LEU A 9 2.65 -1.16 -0.52
C LEU A 9 3.16 0.15 0.05
N ILE A 10 2.27 1.10 0.22
CA ILE A 10 2.61 2.37 0.87
C ILE A 10 1.80 2.45 2.15
N THR A 11 2.48 2.48 3.29
CA THR A 11 1.80 2.63 4.56
C THR A 11 1.55 4.10 4.83
N GLY A 12 0.33 4.43 5.28
CA GLY A 12 0.00 5.81 5.52
C GLY A 12 -0.07 6.65 4.26
N GLY A 13 -0.40 6.02 3.12
CA GLY A 13 -0.33 6.69 1.83
C GLY A 13 -1.51 7.59 1.48
N ALA A 14 -2.40 7.85 2.45
CA ALA A 14 -3.60 8.61 2.16
C ALA A 14 -3.39 10.12 2.27
N GLN A 15 -2.22 10.58 2.67
CA GLN A 15 -1.98 12.00 2.84
C GLN A 15 -0.51 12.36 2.66
N ARG A 16 -0.26 13.61 2.39
CA ARG A 16 1.09 14.19 2.29
C ARG A 16 1.99 13.46 1.31
N ILE A 17 3.21 13.17 1.74
CA ILE A 17 4.21 12.54 0.88
C ILE A 17 3.75 11.17 0.39
N GLY A 18 3.10 10.40 1.26
CA GLY A 18 2.60 9.09 0.87
C GLY A 18 1.59 9.16 -0.26
N LEU A 19 0.67 10.12 -0.18
CA LEU A 19 -0.32 10.31 -1.23
C LEU A 19 0.35 10.70 -2.54
N HIS A 20 1.27 11.64 -2.48
CA HIS A 20 1.99 12.08 -3.68
C HIS A 20 2.73 10.92 -4.34
N CYS A 21 3.42 10.13 -3.53
CA CYS A 21 4.16 8.98 -4.00
C CYS A 21 3.23 7.97 -4.67
N ALA A 22 2.09 7.67 -4.04
CA ALA A 22 1.15 6.72 -4.58
C ALA A 22 0.61 7.18 -5.93
N LEU A 23 0.25 8.46 -6.04
CA LEU A 23 -0.28 8.98 -7.29
C LEU A 23 0.75 8.93 -8.41
N ARG A 24 2.01 9.24 -8.10
CA ARG A 24 3.06 9.20 -9.11
C ARG A 24 3.30 7.76 -9.58
N LEU A 25 3.28 6.82 -8.68
CA LEU A 25 3.46 5.41 -9.06
C LEU A 25 2.31 4.93 -9.92
N LEU A 26 1.09 5.29 -9.57
CA LEU A 26 -0.07 4.90 -10.36
C LEU A 26 0.00 5.49 -11.77
N GLU A 27 0.46 6.73 -11.88
CA GLU A 27 0.63 7.35 -13.19
C GLU A 27 1.59 6.58 -14.08
N SER A 28 2.59 5.97 -13.46
CA SER A 28 3.59 5.21 -14.22
C SER A 28 3.14 3.79 -14.54
N GLY A 29 1.93 3.41 -14.13
CA GLY A 29 1.42 2.07 -14.38
C GLY A 29 1.78 1.06 -13.32
N GLN A 30 2.38 1.48 -12.22
CA GLN A 30 2.76 0.59 -11.14
C GLN A 30 1.56 0.32 -10.23
N PRO A 31 1.17 -0.94 -10.01
CA PRO A 31 0.09 -1.24 -9.05
C PRO A 31 0.50 -0.84 -7.65
N VAL A 32 -0.42 -0.26 -6.91
CA VAL A 32 -0.15 0.25 -5.57
C VAL A 32 -1.23 -0.20 -4.61
N ILE A 33 -0.82 -0.63 -3.42
CA ILE A 33 -1.71 -0.90 -2.30
C ILE A 33 -1.38 0.14 -1.24
N VAL A 34 -2.40 0.82 -0.73
CA VAL A 34 -2.21 1.86 0.29
C VAL A 34 -2.90 1.42 1.56
N SER A 35 -2.17 1.41 2.67
CA SER A 35 -2.80 1.17 3.96
C SER A 35 -3.17 2.50 4.59
N TYR A 36 -4.27 2.53 5.31
CA TYR A 36 -4.71 3.74 5.97
C TYR A 36 -5.29 3.41 7.33
N ARG A 37 -5.20 4.36 8.24
CA ARG A 37 -5.74 4.20 9.57
C ARG A 37 -7.12 4.81 9.67
N SER A 38 -7.31 5.97 9.05
CA SER A 38 -8.58 6.68 9.06
C SER A 38 -8.92 7.11 7.66
N GLU A 39 -10.20 7.20 7.38
CA GLU A 39 -10.65 7.65 6.09
C GLU A 39 -10.19 9.10 5.85
N ARG A 40 -9.65 9.38 4.67
CA ARG A 40 -9.18 10.70 4.28
C ARG A 40 -9.62 11.00 2.85
N GLU A 41 -9.62 12.28 2.49
CA GLU A 41 -10.03 12.67 1.15
C GLU A 41 -9.16 12.03 0.07
N GLY A 42 -7.88 11.90 0.34
CA GLY A 42 -6.96 11.32 -0.64
C GLY A 42 -7.28 9.89 -1.02
N LEU A 43 -8.00 9.14 -0.16
CA LEU A 43 -8.34 7.77 -0.46
C LEU A 43 -9.29 7.67 -1.65
N ALA A 44 -10.23 8.59 -1.76
CA ALA A 44 -11.16 8.56 -2.88
C ALA A 44 -10.42 8.73 -4.19
N GLU A 45 -9.49 9.66 -4.25
CA GLU A 45 -8.69 9.88 -5.45
C GLU A 45 -7.83 8.66 -5.77
N LEU A 46 -7.23 8.06 -4.76
CA LEU A 46 -6.42 6.86 -4.96
C LEU A 46 -7.24 5.73 -5.54
N ARG A 47 -8.43 5.52 -5.01
CA ARG A 47 -9.32 4.47 -5.50
C ARG A 47 -9.73 4.72 -6.94
N GLU A 48 -10.02 5.98 -7.28
CA GLU A 48 -10.39 6.34 -8.64
C GLU A 48 -9.26 6.06 -9.62
N ARG A 49 -8.03 6.16 -9.16
CA ARG A 49 -6.88 5.93 -10.01
C ARG A 49 -6.39 4.49 -9.99
N GLY A 50 -7.13 3.62 -9.33
CA GLY A 50 -6.87 2.19 -9.39
C GLY A 50 -6.10 1.60 -8.23
N ALA A 51 -5.81 2.38 -7.19
CA ALA A 51 -5.13 1.85 -6.03
C ALA A 51 -6.05 0.95 -5.22
N THR A 52 -5.49 -0.08 -4.62
CA THR A 52 -6.18 -0.89 -3.63
C THR A 52 -5.94 -0.24 -2.27
N THR A 53 -6.99 0.02 -1.51
CA THR A 53 -6.83 0.63 -0.19
C THR A 53 -7.29 -0.34 0.88
N LEU A 54 -6.49 -0.49 1.93
CA LEU A 54 -6.78 -1.41 3.01
C LEU A 54 -6.65 -0.71 4.35
N ALA A 55 -7.68 -0.81 5.16
CA ALA A 55 -7.63 -0.25 6.51
C ALA A 55 -6.67 -1.07 7.35
N ALA A 56 -5.91 -0.41 8.20
CA ALA A 56 -4.93 -1.09 9.02
C ALA A 56 -4.77 -0.39 10.36
N ASP A 57 -4.63 -1.19 11.40
CA ASP A 57 -4.31 -0.67 12.72
C ASP A 57 -3.05 -1.39 13.18
N PHE A 58 -1.93 -0.72 13.09
CA PHE A 58 -0.65 -1.31 13.46
C PHE A 58 -0.30 -1.08 14.92
N ALA A 59 -1.23 -0.57 15.71
CA ALA A 59 -0.97 -0.34 17.12
C ALA A 59 -0.98 -1.62 17.94
N SER A 60 -1.53 -2.70 17.40
CA SER A 60 -1.57 -3.97 18.10
C SER A 60 -1.08 -5.09 17.21
N GLU A 61 -0.60 -6.16 17.84
CA GLU A 61 -0.16 -7.32 17.10
C GLU A 61 -1.33 -7.96 16.35
N ALA A 62 -2.49 -8.00 16.96
CA ALA A 62 -3.67 -8.56 16.28
C ALA A 62 -4.01 -7.77 15.03
N GLY A 63 -3.88 -6.44 15.08
CA GLY A 63 -4.14 -5.61 13.92
C GLY A 63 -3.13 -5.84 12.81
N ILE A 64 -1.88 -6.05 13.17
CA ILE A 64 -0.84 -6.34 12.20
C ILE A 64 -1.11 -7.67 11.51
N LEU A 65 -1.41 -8.70 12.28
CA LEU A 65 -1.68 -10.02 11.72
C LEU A 65 -2.92 -10.01 10.84
N ASP A 66 -3.95 -9.28 11.23
CA ASP A 66 -5.15 -9.15 10.44
C ASP A 66 -4.85 -8.47 9.10
N PHE A 67 -4.05 -7.41 9.14
CA PHE A 67 -3.66 -6.72 7.91
C PHE A 67 -2.90 -7.64 6.97
N ILE A 68 -1.96 -8.41 7.50
CA ILE A 68 -1.18 -9.34 6.69
C ILE A 68 -2.09 -10.36 6.03
N ALA A 69 -3.06 -10.89 6.77
CA ALA A 69 -4.00 -11.88 6.22
C ALA A 69 -4.81 -11.28 5.07
N ARG A 70 -5.30 -10.04 5.25
CA ARG A 70 -6.06 -9.39 4.19
C ARG A 70 -5.20 -9.02 3.00
N LEU A 71 -3.98 -8.62 3.26
CA LEU A 71 -3.04 -8.29 2.19
C LEU A 71 -2.79 -9.51 1.30
N LYS A 72 -2.66 -10.68 1.90
CA LYS A 72 -2.42 -11.92 1.16
C LYS A 72 -3.58 -12.28 0.25
N ASN A 73 -4.77 -11.78 0.51
CA ASN A 73 -5.90 -11.99 -0.39
C ASN A 73 -5.80 -11.15 -1.65
N HIS A 74 -4.97 -10.12 -1.63
CA HIS A 74 -4.83 -9.22 -2.78
C HIS A 74 -3.60 -9.52 -3.61
N THR A 75 -2.56 -10.05 -2.99
CA THR A 75 -1.34 -10.30 -3.72
C THR A 75 -0.49 -11.35 -3.01
N ASP A 76 0.32 -12.07 -3.79
CA ASP A 76 1.25 -13.05 -3.27
C ASP A 76 2.61 -12.45 -2.96
N SER A 77 2.89 -11.28 -3.50
CA SER A 77 4.21 -10.69 -3.35
C SER A 77 4.11 -9.18 -3.45
N LEU A 78 5.10 -8.51 -2.91
CA LEU A 78 5.21 -7.06 -3.00
C LEU A 78 6.54 -6.72 -3.64
N ARG A 79 6.52 -5.73 -4.52
CA ARG A 79 7.75 -5.25 -5.13
C ARG A 79 8.56 -4.45 -4.12
N ALA A 80 7.89 -3.68 -3.29
CA ALA A 80 8.54 -2.85 -2.28
C ALA A 80 7.52 -2.40 -1.26
N ILE A 81 8.00 -1.99 -0.10
CA ILE A 81 7.18 -1.32 0.90
C ILE A 81 7.78 0.06 1.11
N VAL A 82 6.93 1.09 1.03
CA VAL A 82 7.32 2.44 1.38
C VAL A 82 6.65 2.75 2.70
N ASP A 83 7.44 2.84 3.75
CA ASP A 83 6.92 3.10 5.08
C ASP A 83 6.96 4.59 5.32
N HIS A 84 5.81 5.16 5.52
CA HIS A 84 5.70 6.58 5.62
C HIS A 84 6.15 7.15 6.94
N ALA A 85 5.83 6.62 8.03
CA ALA A 85 6.15 7.15 9.38
C ALA A 85 6.80 8.54 9.34
N SER A 86 7.91 8.73 10.05
CA SER A 86 8.60 10.02 10.07
C SER A 86 9.69 10.08 9.02
N GLU A 87 9.99 9.00 8.38
CA GLU A 87 10.96 8.98 7.30
C GLU A 87 10.55 7.93 6.31
N VAL A 88 10.99 8.07 5.08
CA VAL A 88 10.62 7.14 4.03
C VAL A 88 11.65 6.02 3.97
N ARG A 89 11.17 4.80 4.05
CA ARG A 89 12.01 3.63 3.88
C ARG A 89 11.46 2.83 2.72
N VAL A 90 12.35 2.32 1.90
CA VAL A 90 11.95 1.47 0.79
C VAL A 90 12.62 0.13 0.98
N GLN A 91 11.84 -0.92 1.05
CA GLN A 91 12.35 -2.27 1.23
C GLN A 91 11.72 -3.16 0.19
N ARG A 92 12.47 -4.14 -0.26
CA ARG A 92 11.96 -5.13 -1.19
C ARG A 92 11.52 -6.35 -0.41
N TRP A 93 10.38 -6.86 -0.78
CA TRP A 93 9.80 -8.01 -0.13
C TRP A 93 9.39 -9.04 -1.15
N PHE A 94 9.62 -10.28 -0.81
CA PHE A 94 9.19 -11.38 -1.64
C PHE A 94 8.33 -12.30 -0.81
N ALA A 95 7.28 -12.81 -1.42
CA ALA A 95 6.46 -13.77 -0.73
C ALA A 95 7.24 -15.06 -0.57
N VAL A 96 7.04 -15.70 0.54
CA VAL A 96 7.60 -17.02 0.78
C VAL A 96 6.46 -18.00 0.71
N ALA A 97 6.55 -18.88 -0.21
CA ALA A 97 5.48 -19.84 -0.41
C ALA A 97 5.37 -20.81 0.76
#